data_0af4120b8e16d0618fb309b061e4ecd1
#
_entry.id   0af4120b8e16d0618fb309b061e4ecd1
#
_cell.length_a   1.000
_cell.length_b   1.000
_cell.length_c   1.000
_cell.angle_alpha   90.00
_cell.angle_beta   90.00
_cell.angle_gamma   90.00
#
_symmetry.space_group_name_H-M   'P 1'
#
loop_
_entity.id
_entity.type
_entity.pdbx_description
1 polymer ?
#
loop_
_entity_poly.entity_id
_entity_poly.type
_entity_poly.pdbx_seq_one_letter_code
_entity_poly.pdbx_strand_id
1 'polypeptide(L)'
;MADLANLALLLPLFNHLRSQFYDLIEIFRIGGYSPHTNYLFLGDYVDRGLFSVETISLLTCLKLRYPDRVQLIRGNHESRAVTQTYGFYSECVRKYGSPAVWQYFTDMFDFLTLSVVIDDRIFCVHGGLSPSVHTLDQIKIIDRFREIPHEGPMADLVWSDPDPDKEEFSISPRGAGYTFGSQVVKKFLDSNNMVHILRAHQLCMEGFSVLYDDKLSTVWSAPNYCYRCGNMASILEVGPNGEKHFNVFDAAPENERDGPQQQQQPQQGQGPSSIEYFL
;
A
#
# COMPACT_ATOMS: atom_id res chain seq x y z
N MET A 1 14.78 -9.96 -15.22
CA MET A 1 13.33 -9.62 -15.32
C MET A 1 12.62 -10.94 -15.28
N ALA A 2 11.81 -11.20 -14.26
CA ALA A 2 10.98 -12.38 -14.23
C ALA A 2 9.86 -12.21 -15.26
N ASP A 3 9.72 -13.19 -16.15
CA ASP A 3 8.66 -13.27 -17.13
C ASP A 3 7.36 -13.61 -16.38
N LEU A 4 6.49 -12.64 -16.18
CA LEU A 4 5.26 -12.75 -15.39
C LEU A 4 4.04 -13.08 -16.27
N ALA A 5 4.24 -13.80 -17.36
CA ALA A 5 3.16 -14.33 -18.19
C ALA A 5 2.29 -15.29 -17.36
N ASN A 6 1.02 -14.96 -17.18
CA ASN A 6 -0.02 -15.58 -16.36
C ASN A 6 -0.10 -15.07 -14.91
N LEU A 7 -0.23 -13.77 -14.75
CA LEU A 7 -0.48 -13.13 -13.47
C LEU A 7 -1.97 -12.83 -13.35
N ALA A 8 -2.74 -13.65 -12.64
CA ALA A 8 -3.91 -13.12 -11.94
C ALA A 8 -3.34 -12.21 -10.84
N LEU A 9 -3.41 -10.90 -11.06
CA LEU A 9 -2.83 -9.93 -10.15
C LEU A 9 -3.88 -9.57 -9.12
N LEU A 10 -3.75 -10.16 -7.93
CA LEU A 10 -4.48 -9.72 -6.76
C LEU A 10 -3.64 -8.66 -6.07
N LEU A 11 -4.13 -7.43 -6.01
CA LEU A 11 -3.47 -6.28 -5.41
C LEU A 11 -4.16 -5.91 -4.09
N PRO A 12 -3.84 -6.56 -2.98
CA PRO A 12 -4.30 -6.11 -1.68
C PRO A 12 -3.40 -5.00 -1.16
N LEU A 13 -4.03 -3.94 -0.72
CA LEU A 13 -3.43 -2.82 -0.02
C LEU A 13 -3.80 -2.91 1.45
N PHE A 14 -2.80 -2.81 2.30
CA PHE A 14 -2.99 -2.74 3.73
C PHE A 14 -2.62 -1.37 4.23
N ASN A 15 -3.63 -0.62 4.64
CA ASN A 15 -3.46 0.56 5.46
C ASN A 15 -4.33 0.40 6.71
N HIS A 16 -3.70 0.27 7.87
CA HIS A 16 -4.25 0.60 9.17
C HIS A 16 -5.36 -0.27 9.77
N LEU A 17 -5.09 -1.42 10.38
CA LEU A 17 -6.14 -2.23 10.99
C LEU A 17 -5.76 -2.91 12.31
N ARG A 18 -6.72 -2.90 13.26
CA ARG A 18 -6.73 -3.81 14.40
C ARG A 18 -7.00 -5.28 14.02
N SER A 19 -7.39 -5.58 12.77
CA SER A 19 -7.73 -6.91 12.27
C SER A 19 -7.12 -7.26 10.92
N GLN A 20 -6.08 -6.59 10.48
CA GLN A 20 -5.47 -6.74 9.15
C GLN A 20 -5.03 -8.15 8.82
N PHE A 21 -4.53 -8.88 9.79
CA PHE A 21 -4.12 -10.26 9.59
C PHE A 21 -5.29 -11.12 9.10
N TYR A 22 -6.49 -10.95 9.67
CA TYR A 22 -7.68 -11.70 9.26
C TYR A 22 -8.20 -11.23 7.90
N ASP A 23 -8.14 -9.94 7.61
CA ASP A 23 -8.49 -9.42 6.28
C ASP A 23 -7.48 -9.89 5.22
N LEU A 24 -6.20 -10.04 5.57
CA LEU A 24 -5.21 -10.70 4.69
C LEU A 24 -5.57 -12.17 4.41
N ILE A 25 -6.03 -12.91 5.41
CA ILE A 25 -6.50 -14.29 5.21
C ILE A 25 -7.74 -14.32 4.32
N GLU A 26 -8.66 -13.36 4.48
CA GLU A 26 -9.84 -13.24 3.63
C GLU A 26 -9.47 -12.95 2.17
N ILE A 27 -8.47 -12.11 1.95
CA ILE A 27 -7.91 -11.86 0.62
C ILE A 27 -7.43 -13.16 -0.04
N PHE A 28 -6.73 -14.02 0.69
CA PHE A 28 -6.31 -15.32 0.15
C PHE A 28 -7.48 -16.29 -0.07
N ARG A 29 -8.58 -16.15 0.69
CA ARG A 29 -9.80 -16.93 0.42
C ARG A 29 -10.48 -16.52 -0.87
N ILE A 30 -10.55 -15.20 -1.12
CA ILE A 30 -11.19 -14.63 -2.33
C ILE A 30 -10.31 -14.90 -3.55
N GLY A 31 -9.03 -14.58 -3.48
CA GLY A 31 -8.10 -14.59 -4.61
C GLY A 31 -7.37 -15.90 -4.84
N GLY A 32 -7.48 -16.85 -3.92
CA GLY A 32 -6.73 -18.12 -3.97
C GLY A 32 -5.37 -18.03 -3.28
N TYR A 33 -4.80 -19.19 -3.00
CA TYR A 33 -3.52 -19.28 -2.28
C TYR A 33 -2.34 -19.42 -3.23
N SER A 34 -1.19 -18.83 -2.84
CA SER A 34 0.09 -19.18 -3.48
C SER A 34 0.40 -20.67 -3.27
N PRO A 35 0.99 -21.37 -4.24
CA PRO A 35 1.59 -20.89 -5.50
C PRO A 35 0.64 -20.79 -6.69
N HIS A 36 -0.66 -21.04 -6.54
CA HIS A 36 -1.59 -21.07 -7.66
C HIS A 36 -2.00 -19.67 -8.13
N THR A 37 -1.91 -18.68 -7.23
CA THR A 37 -2.17 -17.28 -7.52
C THR A 37 -0.91 -16.45 -7.24
N ASN A 38 -0.61 -15.52 -8.14
CA ASN A 38 0.46 -14.55 -7.98
C ASN A 38 -0.08 -13.28 -7.31
N TYR A 39 0.73 -12.66 -6.46
CA TYR A 39 0.34 -11.48 -5.69
C TYR A 39 1.34 -10.34 -5.84
N LEU A 40 0.83 -9.14 -6.02
CA LEU A 40 1.58 -7.90 -5.83
C LEU A 40 0.92 -7.09 -4.73
N PHE A 41 1.66 -6.79 -3.67
CA PHE A 41 1.24 -5.94 -2.58
C PHE A 41 1.88 -4.56 -2.73
N LEU A 42 1.05 -3.50 -2.66
CA LEU A 42 1.47 -2.13 -2.98
C LEU A 42 1.96 -1.31 -1.78
N GLY A 43 2.36 -1.95 -0.68
CA GLY A 43 2.91 -1.27 0.49
C GLY A 43 1.93 -1.07 1.65
N ASP A 44 2.42 -0.43 2.71
CA ASP A 44 1.71 -0.12 3.96
C ASP A 44 1.22 -1.38 4.71
N TYR A 45 2.16 -2.24 5.03
CA TYR A 45 1.92 -3.52 5.70
C TYR A 45 1.82 -3.41 7.22
N VAL A 46 2.27 -2.30 7.77
CA VAL A 46 2.44 -2.07 9.20
C VAL A 46 1.75 -0.79 9.66
N ASP A 47 1.69 -0.57 10.96
CA ASP A 47 1.09 0.55 11.66
C ASP A 47 -0.42 0.49 11.87
N ARG A 48 -0.89 1.28 12.81
CA ARG A 48 -2.29 1.55 13.19
C ARG A 48 -3.14 0.31 13.54
N GLY A 49 -2.55 -0.89 13.54
CA GLY A 49 -3.18 -2.15 13.86
C GLY A 49 -2.60 -2.85 15.08
N LEU A 50 -3.18 -4.00 15.44
CA LEU A 50 -2.68 -4.85 16.53
C LEU A 50 -1.87 -6.05 16.03
N PHE A 51 -1.90 -6.31 14.71
CA PHE A 51 -1.34 -7.51 14.08
C PHE A 51 -0.37 -7.17 12.94
N SER A 52 0.30 -5.99 13.01
CA SER A 52 1.29 -5.60 11.99
C SER A 52 2.45 -6.59 11.92
N VAL A 53 2.88 -7.11 13.07
CA VAL A 53 3.96 -8.10 13.13
C VAL A 53 3.55 -9.39 12.41
N GLU A 54 2.37 -9.92 12.68
CA GLU A 54 1.85 -11.13 12.06
C GLU A 54 1.68 -10.94 10.55
N THR A 55 1.13 -9.81 10.14
CA THR A 55 0.91 -9.48 8.73
C THR A 55 2.22 -9.44 7.96
N ILE A 56 3.18 -8.63 8.41
CA ILE A 56 4.46 -8.51 7.70
C ILE A 56 5.29 -9.80 7.77
N SER A 57 5.19 -10.56 8.87
CA SER A 57 5.84 -11.86 8.99
C SER A 57 5.29 -12.86 7.96
N LEU A 58 3.97 -12.96 7.83
CA LEU A 58 3.34 -13.85 6.85
C LEU A 58 3.72 -13.45 5.42
N LEU A 59 3.63 -12.16 5.07
CA LEU A 59 4.00 -11.66 3.75
C LEU A 59 5.48 -11.92 3.43
N THR A 60 6.36 -11.71 4.40
CA THR A 60 7.79 -12.01 4.27
C THR A 60 8.03 -13.49 4.03
N CYS A 61 7.37 -14.38 4.80
CA CYS A 61 7.47 -15.82 4.62
C CYS A 61 6.97 -16.25 3.24
N LEU A 62 5.86 -15.68 2.77
CA LEU A 62 5.32 -15.96 1.44
C LEU A 62 6.27 -15.47 0.33
N LYS A 63 6.86 -14.26 0.47
CA LYS A 63 7.87 -13.74 -0.45
C LYS A 63 9.11 -14.64 -0.51
N LEU A 64 9.61 -15.10 0.61
CA LEU A 64 10.75 -16.00 0.68
C LEU A 64 10.44 -17.40 0.10
N ARG A 65 9.23 -17.90 0.35
CA ARG A 65 8.80 -19.22 -0.13
C ARG A 65 8.48 -19.23 -1.63
N TYR A 66 7.93 -18.11 -2.14
CA TYR A 66 7.44 -17.98 -3.50
C TYR A 66 7.95 -16.67 -4.14
N PRO A 67 9.27 -16.50 -4.31
CA PRO A 67 9.87 -15.21 -4.68
C PRO A 67 9.41 -14.69 -6.04
N ASP A 68 9.06 -15.58 -6.96
CA ASP A 68 8.58 -15.21 -8.31
C ASP A 68 7.07 -14.97 -8.37
N ARG A 69 6.33 -15.31 -7.30
CA ARG A 69 4.87 -15.25 -7.27
C ARG A 69 4.30 -14.25 -6.30
N VAL A 70 5.08 -13.82 -5.32
CA VAL A 70 4.68 -12.81 -4.34
C VAL A 70 5.65 -11.64 -4.43
N GLN A 71 5.15 -10.47 -4.78
CA GLN A 71 5.91 -9.24 -4.86
C GLN A 71 5.41 -8.26 -3.80
N LEU A 72 6.36 -7.59 -3.15
CA LEU A 72 6.11 -6.57 -2.14
C LEU A 72 6.81 -5.30 -2.56
N ILE A 73 6.08 -4.18 -2.68
CA ILE A 73 6.70 -2.87 -2.88
C ILE A 73 6.67 -2.06 -1.59
N ARG A 74 7.50 -1.03 -1.49
CA ARG A 74 7.63 -0.19 -0.32
C ARG A 74 6.56 0.89 -0.31
N GLY A 75 5.79 0.99 0.78
CA GLY A 75 4.93 2.12 1.08
C GLY A 75 5.62 3.14 1.99
N ASN A 76 4.96 4.25 2.28
CA ASN A 76 5.48 5.26 3.17
C ASN A 76 5.53 4.81 4.64
N HIS A 77 4.69 3.84 5.03
CA HIS A 77 4.73 3.23 6.36
C HIS A 77 5.90 2.25 6.54
N GLU A 78 6.52 1.78 5.48
CA GLU A 78 7.72 0.95 5.55
C GLU A 78 8.97 1.83 5.79
N SER A 79 8.94 2.62 6.88
CA SER A 79 10.00 3.53 7.29
C SER A 79 10.16 3.57 8.82
N ARG A 80 11.34 3.95 9.29
CA ARG A 80 11.63 4.05 10.73
C ARG A 80 10.84 5.18 11.37
N ALA A 81 10.81 6.34 10.73
CA ALA A 81 10.13 7.53 11.26
C ALA A 81 8.61 7.32 11.41
N VAL A 82 7.95 6.80 10.37
CA VAL A 82 6.50 6.59 10.37
C VAL A 82 6.11 5.49 11.35
N THR A 83 6.83 4.37 11.38
CA THR A 83 6.52 3.25 12.29
C THR A 83 6.73 3.56 13.77
N GLN A 84 7.57 4.52 14.12
CA GLN A 84 7.69 5.01 15.50
C GLN A 84 6.49 5.84 15.93
N THR A 85 5.86 6.54 14.98
CA THR A 85 4.72 7.42 15.24
C THR A 85 3.39 6.66 15.26
N TYR A 86 3.20 5.69 14.35
CA TYR A 86 1.89 5.12 14.07
C TYR A 86 1.64 3.71 14.62
N GLY A 87 2.60 3.13 15.35
CA GLY A 87 2.28 2.01 16.24
C GLY A 87 3.10 0.74 16.08
N PHE A 88 3.71 0.46 14.94
CA PHE A 88 4.45 -0.78 14.72
C PHE A 88 5.65 -0.93 15.68
N TYR A 89 6.39 0.16 15.94
CA TYR A 89 7.44 0.16 16.96
C TYR A 89 6.91 -0.27 18.34
N SER A 90 5.82 0.37 18.78
CA SER A 90 5.19 0.08 20.07
C SER A 90 4.62 -1.34 20.14
N GLU A 91 4.08 -1.84 19.03
CA GLU A 91 3.60 -3.22 18.90
C GLU A 91 4.76 -4.22 19.10
N CYS A 92 5.89 -4.02 18.42
CA CYS A 92 7.07 -4.87 18.56
C CYS A 92 7.60 -4.88 19.99
N VAL A 93 7.74 -3.70 20.62
CA VAL A 93 8.21 -3.60 22.01
C VAL A 93 7.24 -4.28 22.97
N ARG A 94 5.94 -4.12 22.79
CA ARG A 94 4.92 -4.79 23.62
C ARG A 94 4.96 -6.31 23.50
N LYS A 95 5.11 -6.83 22.27
CA LYS A 95 5.08 -8.29 22.00
C LYS A 95 6.38 -9.00 22.39
N TYR A 96 7.52 -8.34 22.24
CA TYR A 96 8.85 -8.96 22.38
C TYR A 96 9.72 -8.37 23.49
N GLY A 97 9.27 -7.32 24.17
CA GLY A 97 10.02 -6.69 25.27
C GLY A 97 11.24 -5.88 24.82
N SER A 98 11.48 -5.75 23.50
CA SER A 98 12.62 -5.01 22.95
C SER A 98 12.31 -4.49 21.53
N PRO A 99 13.06 -3.48 21.03
CA PRO A 99 12.91 -2.98 19.66
C PRO A 99 13.58 -3.86 18.59
N ALA A 100 14.23 -4.97 18.95
CA ALA A 100 15.03 -5.75 18.01
C ALA A 100 14.23 -6.25 16.81
N VAL A 101 12.99 -6.72 17.03
CA VAL A 101 12.12 -7.19 15.94
C VAL A 101 11.74 -6.03 15.00
N TRP A 102 11.46 -4.86 15.56
CA TRP A 102 11.23 -3.66 14.75
C TRP A 102 12.45 -3.29 13.91
N GLN A 103 13.66 -3.37 14.48
CA GLN A 103 14.91 -3.08 13.74
C GLN A 103 15.08 -4.05 12.58
N TYR A 104 14.89 -5.36 12.78
CA TYR A 104 14.99 -6.34 11.70
C TYR A 104 14.02 -6.06 10.55
N PHE A 105 12.77 -5.72 10.86
CA PHE A 105 11.81 -5.39 9.82
C PHE A 105 12.13 -4.07 9.12
N THR A 106 12.53 -3.03 9.85
CA THR A 106 12.88 -1.75 9.22
C THR A 106 14.13 -1.84 8.37
N ASP A 107 15.10 -2.67 8.73
CA ASP A 107 16.25 -3.00 7.88
C ASP A 107 15.82 -3.76 6.63
N MET A 108 14.89 -4.70 6.74
CA MET A 108 14.30 -5.40 5.59
C MET A 108 13.53 -4.44 4.67
N PHE A 109 12.83 -3.44 5.21
CA PHE A 109 12.07 -2.47 4.42
C PHE A 109 12.95 -1.71 3.42
N ASP A 110 14.21 -1.45 3.74
CA ASP A 110 15.16 -0.80 2.84
C ASP A 110 15.43 -1.63 1.56
N PHE A 111 15.18 -2.94 1.57
CA PHE A 111 15.33 -3.82 0.42
C PHE A 111 14.07 -3.92 -0.45
N LEU A 112 12.91 -3.46 0.01
CA LEU A 112 11.68 -3.47 -0.78
C LEU A 112 11.83 -2.59 -2.03
N THR A 113 11.25 -3.02 -3.14
CA THR A 113 11.26 -2.25 -4.38
C THR A 113 10.31 -1.07 -4.29
N LEU A 114 10.57 0.02 -5.02
CA LEU A 114 9.69 1.21 -5.05
C LEU A 114 8.54 1.06 -6.04
N SER A 115 8.74 0.24 -7.07
CA SER A 115 7.74 0.03 -8.12
C SER A 115 7.92 -1.32 -8.80
N VAL A 116 6.89 -1.76 -9.50
CA VAL A 116 6.87 -2.97 -10.34
C VAL A 116 6.17 -2.62 -11.65
N VAL A 117 6.59 -3.23 -12.75
CA VAL A 117 5.91 -3.17 -14.04
C VAL A 117 5.33 -4.54 -14.35
N ILE A 118 4.06 -4.58 -14.77
CA ILE A 118 3.36 -5.79 -15.18
C ILE A 118 3.26 -5.79 -16.70
N ASP A 119 3.71 -6.89 -17.33
CA ASP A 119 3.63 -7.17 -18.76
C ASP A 119 4.13 -6.00 -19.63
N ASP A 120 5.15 -5.27 -19.16
CA ASP A 120 5.70 -4.06 -19.80
C ASP A 120 4.64 -2.98 -20.14
N ARG A 121 3.48 -3.01 -19.48
CA ARG A 121 2.32 -2.16 -19.77
C ARG A 121 1.75 -1.40 -18.59
N ILE A 122 1.77 -1.97 -17.40
CA ILE A 122 1.13 -1.40 -16.22
C ILE A 122 2.19 -1.05 -15.18
N PHE A 123 2.28 0.23 -14.83
CA PHE A 123 3.18 0.72 -13.79
C PHE A 123 2.51 0.66 -12.42
N CYS A 124 3.14 -0.01 -11.46
CA CYS A 124 2.65 -0.16 -10.10
C CYS A 124 3.57 0.55 -9.12
N VAL A 125 3.00 1.40 -8.27
CA VAL A 125 3.71 2.22 -7.29
C VAL A 125 2.83 2.40 -6.04
N HIS A 126 3.40 2.69 -4.88
CA HIS A 126 2.59 2.89 -3.67
C HIS A 126 1.82 4.20 -3.69
N GLY A 127 2.50 5.33 -3.70
CA GLY A 127 1.92 6.68 -3.71
C GLY A 127 1.59 7.15 -5.13
N GLY A 128 2.58 7.66 -5.85
CA GLY A 128 2.31 8.21 -7.17
C GLY A 128 3.57 8.66 -7.91
N LEU A 129 3.43 9.72 -8.67
CA LEU A 129 4.47 10.24 -9.55
C LEU A 129 5.29 11.36 -8.90
N SER A 130 6.47 11.61 -9.44
CA SER A 130 7.41 12.63 -8.99
C SER A 130 7.69 13.63 -10.11
N PRO A 131 7.77 14.95 -9.83
CA PRO A 131 8.19 15.93 -10.83
C PRO A 131 9.64 15.77 -11.30
N SER A 132 10.45 15.03 -10.54
CA SER A 132 11.85 14.76 -10.88
C SER A 132 12.09 13.42 -11.58
N VAL A 133 11.02 12.62 -11.80
CA VAL A 133 11.11 11.29 -12.44
C VAL A 133 10.15 11.21 -13.62
N HIS A 134 10.71 11.07 -14.81
CA HIS A 134 9.96 11.00 -16.05
C HIS A 134 10.00 9.62 -16.72
N THR A 135 11.02 8.83 -16.40
CA THR A 135 11.23 7.50 -17.00
C THR A 135 11.44 6.42 -15.94
N LEU A 136 11.10 5.18 -16.29
CA LEU A 136 11.35 4.00 -15.46
C LEU A 136 12.84 3.82 -15.14
N ASP A 137 13.73 4.19 -16.06
CA ASP A 137 15.18 4.07 -15.84
C ASP A 137 15.66 5.01 -14.74
N GLN A 138 15.04 6.18 -14.59
CA GLN A 138 15.33 7.08 -13.46
C GLN A 138 14.90 6.47 -12.11
N ILE A 139 13.84 5.66 -12.08
CA ILE A 139 13.44 4.93 -10.87
C ILE A 139 14.45 3.84 -10.51
N LYS A 140 14.97 3.12 -11.53
CA LYS A 140 15.94 2.02 -11.34
C LYS A 140 17.26 2.45 -10.68
N ILE A 141 17.66 3.71 -10.87
CA ILE A 141 18.91 4.24 -10.32
C ILE A 141 18.75 4.91 -8.94
N ILE A 142 17.52 4.98 -8.40
CA ILE A 142 17.30 5.49 -7.04
C ILE A 142 17.98 4.55 -6.04
N ASP A 143 18.86 5.11 -5.20
CA ASP A 143 19.39 4.39 -4.05
C ASP A 143 18.30 4.24 -3.00
N ARG A 144 17.63 3.07 -3.00
CA ARG A 144 16.54 2.76 -2.08
C ARG A 144 16.99 2.05 -0.80
N PHE A 145 18.25 1.60 -0.72
CA PHE A 145 18.78 0.84 0.42
C PHE A 145 19.05 1.73 1.63
N ARG A 146 18.07 2.54 1.99
CA ARG A 146 18.14 3.51 3.08
C ARG A 146 16.76 3.90 3.56
N GLU A 147 16.72 4.69 4.62
CA GLU A 147 15.48 5.36 5.09
C GLU A 147 14.89 6.25 3.99
N ILE A 148 13.55 6.34 3.94
CA ILE A 148 12.84 7.25 3.04
C ILE A 148 13.19 8.69 3.44
N PRO A 149 13.79 9.49 2.53
CA PRO A 149 14.12 10.89 2.84
C PRO A 149 12.86 11.75 2.93
N HIS A 150 12.98 12.96 3.49
CA HIS A 150 11.85 13.88 3.61
C HIS A 150 11.36 14.42 2.26
N GLU A 151 12.22 14.46 1.27
CA GLU A 151 11.93 14.97 -0.09
C GLU A 151 12.72 14.22 -1.15
N GLY A 152 12.36 14.43 -2.40
CA GLY A 152 13.00 13.82 -3.57
C GLY A 152 12.26 12.59 -4.09
N PRO A 153 12.78 11.99 -5.18
CA PRO A 153 12.03 11.02 -5.97
C PRO A 153 11.57 9.79 -5.18
N MET A 154 12.35 9.33 -4.22
CA MET A 154 11.96 8.20 -3.37
C MET A 154 10.78 8.55 -2.46
N ALA A 155 10.80 9.75 -1.84
CA ALA A 155 9.69 10.24 -1.04
C ALA A 155 8.44 10.46 -1.91
N ASP A 156 8.59 11.06 -3.08
CA ASP A 156 7.48 11.34 -3.98
C ASP A 156 6.76 10.05 -4.43
N LEU A 157 7.50 9.01 -4.78
CA LEU A 157 6.92 7.73 -5.21
C LEU A 157 6.07 7.05 -4.14
N VAL A 158 6.31 7.33 -2.86
CA VAL A 158 5.56 6.70 -1.76
C VAL A 158 4.54 7.64 -1.08
N TRP A 159 4.57 8.96 -1.39
CA TRP A 159 3.69 9.95 -0.75
C TRP A 159 2.76 10.71 -1.70
N SER A 160 3.05 10.74 -3.02
CA SER A 160 2.27 11.53 -3.97
C SER A 160 0.89 10.94 -4.23
N ASP A 161 -0.09 11.81 -4.48
CA ASP A 161 -1.48 11.44 -4.73
C ASP A 161 -2.01 12.00 -6.05
N PRO A 162 -2.84 11.27 -6.81
CA PRO A 162 -3.59 11.83 -7.91
C PRO A 162 -4.68 12.79 -7.39
N ASP A 163 -4.88 13.88 -8.11
CA ASP A 163 -5.92 14.87 -7.81
C ASP A 163 -6.69 15.16 -9.12
N PRO A 164 -7.98 14.74 -9.21
CA PRO A 164 -8.77 14.90 -10.43
C PRO A 164 -9.03 16.36 -10.82
N ASP A 165 -8.93 17.29 -9.87
CA ASP A 165 -9.14 18.72 -10.09
C ASP A 165 -7.87 19.44 -10.60
N LYS A 166 -6.77 18.71 -10.78
CA LYS A 166 -5.48 19.23 -11.25
C LYS A 166 -5.16 18.69 -12.64
N GLU A 167 -4.29 19.41 -13.33
CA GLU A 167 -3.68 18.95 -14.57
C GLU A 167 -2.20 18.61 -14.40
N GLU A 168 -1.47 19.43 -13.66
CA GLU A 168 -0.03 19.37 -13.42
C GLU A 168 0.27 19.02 -11.94
N PHE A 169 1.54 19.07 -11.54
CA PHE A 169 1.95 18.87 -10.16
C PHE A 169 1.61 20.07 -9.27
N SER A 170 1.24 19.79 -8.03
CA SER A 170 1.09 20.77 -6.94
C SER A 170 1.67 20.21 -5.65
N ILE A 171 1.97 21.08 -4.69
CA ILE A 171 2.45 20.66 -3.37
C ILE A 171 1.36 19.85 -2.67
N SER A 172 1.75 18.71 -2.11
CA SER A 172 0.83 17.86 -1.35
C SER A 172 0.45 18.49 0.00
N PRO A 173 -0.83 18.47 0.38
CA PRO A 173 -1.25 18.89 1.72
C PRO A 173 -0.75 17.95 2.83
N ARG A 174 -0.23 16.76 2.48
CA ARG A 174 0.37 15.82 3.45
C ARG A 174 1.71 16.29 4.02
N GLY A 175 2.33 17.34 3.44
CA GLY A 175 3.67 17.80 3.83
C GLY A 175 4.82 16.97 3.24
N ALA A 176 4.52 15.97 2.42
CA ALA A 176 5.48 15.14 1.66
C ALA A 176 4.88 14.75 0.31
N GLY A 177 5.72 14.58 -0.72
CA GLY A 177 5.27 14.29 -2.07
C GLY A 177 4.50 15.43 -2.74
N TYR A 178 3.75 15.08 -3.78
CA TYR A 178 2.98 16.03 -4.60
C TYR A 178 1.57 15.52 -4.84
N THR A 179 0.65 16.42 -5.15
CA THR A 179 -0.55 16.06 -5.90
C THR A 179 -0.29 16.20 -7.39
N PHE A 180 -0.90 15.36 -8.23
CA PHE A 180 -0.66 15.37 -9.66
C PHE A 180 -1.94 15.07 -10.46
N GLY A 181 -2.04 15.70 -11.62
CA GLY A 181 -3.23 15.66 -12.46
C GLY A 181 -3.11 14.84 -13.73
N SER A 182 -4.14 14.95 -14.57
CA SER A 182 -4.32 14.15 -15.79
C SER A 182 -3.18 14.29 -16.80
N GLN A 183 -2.62 15.49 -16.96
CA GLN A 183 -1.53 15.75 -17.90
C GLN A 183 -0.22 15.07 -17.47
N VAL A 184 0.04 15.03 -16.17
CA VAL A 184 1.20 14.34 -15.61
C VAL A 184 1.11 12.84 -15.88
N VAL A 185 -0.06 12.24 -15.58
CA VAL A 185 -0.31 10.81 -15.84
C VAL A 185 -0.13 10.48 -17.31
N LYS A 186 -0.72 11.28 -18.21
CA LYS A 186 -0.58 11.09 -19.65
C LYS A 186 0.88 11.16 -20.10
N LYS A 187 1.61 12.22 -19.70
CA LYS A 187 3.02 12.40 -20.06
C LYS A 187 3.89 11.22 -19.60
N PHE A 188 3.67 10.75 -18.36
CA PHE A 188 4.42 9.61 -17.84
C PHE A 188 4.15 8.31 -18.58
N LEU A 189 2.87 8.00 -18.86
CA LEU A 189 2.47 6.82 -19.61
C LEU A 189 3.02 6.84 -21.05
N ASP A 190 2.88 7.97 -21.76
CA ASP A 190 3.38 8.14 -23.12
C ASP A 190 4.92 8.00 -23.19
N SER A 191 5.64 8.61 -22.23
CA SER A 191 7.11 8.58 -22.19
C SER A 191 7.68 7.18 -21.92
N ASN A 192 6.91 6.31 -21.26
CA ASN A 192 7.35 4.98 -20.86
C ASN A 192 6.67 3.85 -21.65
N ASN A 193 5.84 4.17 -22.65
CA ASN A 193 5.05 3.21 -23.40
C ASN A 193 4.16 2.33 -22.48
N MET A 194 3.59 2.95 -21.45
CA MET A 194 2.68 2.31 -20.49
C MET A 194 1.24 2.67 -20.79
N VAL A 195 0.30 1.85 -20.34
CA VAL A 195 -1.14 2.08 -20.56
C VAL A 195 -1.89 2.45 -19.29
N HIS A 196 -1.37 2.08 -18.12
CA HIS A 196 -2.07 2.24 -16.86
C HIS A 196 -1.12 2.39 -15.67
N ILE A 197 -1.56 3.12 -14.64
CA ILE A 197 -0.89 3.22 -13.33
C ILE A 197 -1.78 2.55 -12.29
N LEU A 198 -1.23 1.61 -11.54
CA LEU A 198 -1.86 1.05 -10.34
C LEU A 198 -1.16 1.58 -9.10
N ARG A 199 -1.95 2.09 -8.16
CA ARG A 199 -1.42 2.67 -6.92
C ARG A 199 -2.35 2.43 -5.73
N ALA A 200 -1.90 2.92 -4.61
CA ALA A 200 -2.48 2.73 -3.30
C ALA A 200 -2.70 4.04 -2.53
N HIS A 201 -2.38 4.06 -1.26
CA HIS A 201 -2.11 5.22 -0.39
C HIS A 201 -3.31 6.12 -0.05
N GLN A 202 -4.37 6.18 -0.86
CA GLN A 202 -5.59 6.95 -0.56
C GLN A 202 -6.77 6.05 -0.24
N LEU A 203 -7.50 6.40 0.84
CA LEU A 203 -8.76 5.76 1.19
C LEU A 203 -9.77 5.93 0.06
N CYS A 204 -10.38 4.81 -0.34
CA CYS A 204 -11.49 4.78 -1.28
C CYS A 204 -12.71 4.17 -0.59
N MET A 205 -13.83 4.89 -0.54
CA MET A 205 -15.05 4.42 0.14
C MET A 205 -15.61 3.14 -0.50
N GLU A 206 -15.52 3.03 -1.83
CA GLU A 206 -15.95 1.86 -2.60
C GLU A 206 -14.88 0.74 -2.69
N GLY A 207 -13.73 0.90 -2.00
CA GLY A 207 -12.58 0.00 -2.10
C GLY A 207 -11.66 0.26 -3.28
N PHE A 208 -12.04 1.07 -4.24
CA PHE A 208 -11.21 1.47 -5.38
C PHE A 208 -11.65 2.81 -5.98
N SER A 209 -10.79 3.39 -6.80
CA SER A 209 -11.11 4.57 -7.62
C SER A 209 -10.41 4.47 -8.96
N VAL A 210 -11.09 4.87 -10.04
CA VAL A 210 -10.55 4.88 -11.40
C VAL A 210 -10.61 6.31 -11.93
N LEU A 211 -9.47 6.84 -12.37
CA LEU A 211 -9.31 8.23 -12.80
C LEU A 211 -8.74 8.31 -14.22
N TYR A 212 -8.90 9.49 -14.83
CA TYR A 212 -8.23 9.90 -16.06
C TYR A 212 -8.51 8.95 -17.24
N ASP A 213 -9.80 8.70 -17.51
CA ASP A 213 -10.23 7.80 -18.62
C ASP A 213 -9.55 6.41 -18.52
N ASP A 214 -9.64 5.81 -17.37
CA ASP A 214 -9.07 4.49 -17.05
C ASP A 214 -7.54 4.40 -17.18
N LYS A 215 -6.82 5.50 -16.94
CA LYS A 215 -5.35 5.52 -16.95
C LYS A 215 -4.68 5.34 -15.59
N LEU A 216 -5.45 5.53 -14.52
CA LEU A 216 -4.96 5.35 -13.15
C LEU A 216 -6.03 4.71 -12.29
N SER A 217 -5.66 3.71 -11.51
CA SER A 217 -6.52 3.13 -10.48
C SER A 217 -5.85 3.16 -9.12
N THR A 218 -6.61 3.59 -8.11
CA THR A 218 -6.29 3.41 -6.70
C THR A 218 -7.01 2.16 -6.21
N VAL A 219 -6.29 1.24 -5.59
CA VAL A 219 -6.82 0.03 -4.96
C VAL A 219 -6.68 0.16 -3.46
N TRP A 220 -7.76 -0.09 -2.73
CA TRP A 220 -7.81 -0.01 -1.28
C TRP A 220 -8.34 -1.33 -0.71
N SER A 221 -7.51 -2.06 0.04
CA SER A 221 -7.85 -3.42 0.52
C SER A 221 -8.01 -3.51 2.04
N ALA A 222 -8.18 -2.37 2.71
CA ALA A 222 -8.43 -2.30 4.15
C ALA A 222 -9.89 -1.92 4.42
N PRO A 223 -10.78 -2.87 4.67
CA PRO A 223 -12.19 -2.57 4.91
C PRO A 223 -12.40 -1.92 6.28
N ASN A 224 -13.44 -1.10 6.40
CA ASN A 224 -13.79 -0.36 7.62
C ASN A 224 -12.58 0.27 8.32
N TYR A 225 -11.83 1.05 7.57
CA TYR A 225 -10.59 1.66 7.98
C TYR A 225 -10.67 2.34 9.35
N CYS A 226 -9.68 2.07 10.22
CA CYS A 226 -9.67 2.53 11.61
C CYS A 226 -10.95 2.15 12.38
N TYR A 227 -11.72 1.13 11.97
CA TYR A 227 -13.01 0.69 12.55
C TYR A 227 -14.11 1.75 12.59
N ARG A 228 -13.99 2.79 11.80
CA ARG A 228 -14.93 3.92 11.82
C ARG A 228 -15.29 4.47 10.46
N CYS A 229 -14.45 4.19 9.43
CA CYS A 229 -14.66 4.79 8.11
C CYS A 229 -15.80 4.15 7.31
N GLY A 230 -16.16 2.91 7.61
CA GLY A 230 -17.26 2.20 6.93
C GLY A 230 -17.03 1.96 5.44
N ASN A 231 -15.76 2.04 4.97
CA ASN A 231 -15.40 1.81 3.58
C ASN A 231 -15.34 0.32 3.26
N MET A 232 -15.62 0.01 2.01
CA MET A 232 -15.35 -1.30 1.41
C MET A 232 -13.86 -1.44 1.10
N ALA A 233 -13.43 -2.65 0.84
CA ALA A 233 -12.10 -2.97 0.31
C ALA A 233 -12.21 -3.62 -1.06
N SER A 234 -11.13 -3.64 -1.81
CA SER A 234 -11.09 -4.37 -3.07
C SER A 234 -9.76 -5.08 -3.32
N ILE A 235 -9.84 -6.07 -4.19
CA ILE A 235 -8.73 -6.75 -4.83
C ILE A 235 -8.87 -6.48 -6.32
N LEU A 236 -7.79 -6.11 -6.99
CA LEU A 236 -7.79 -5.99 -8.44
C LEU A 236 -7.17 -7.24 -9.07
N GLU A 237 -7.94 -7.92 -9.89
CA GLU A 237 -7.46 -8.97 -10.77
C GLU A 237 -7.07 -8.39 -12.13
N VAL A 238 -5.89 -8.72 -12.61
CA VAL A 238 -5.43 -8.36 -13.95
C VAL A 238 -5.29 -9.63 -14.78
N GLY A 239 -6.09 -9.73 -15.81
CA GLY A 239 -6.08 -10.87 -16.74
C GLY A 239 -4.93 -10.83 -17.74
N PRO A 240 -4.69 -11.91 -18.49
CA PRO A 240 -3.57 -12.06 -19.42
C PRO A 240 -3.52 -11.00 -20.55
N ASN A 241 -4.67 -10.43 -20.90
CA ASN A 241 -4.74 -9.38 -21.92
C ASN A 241 -4.81 -7.97 -21.30
N GLY A 242 -4.64 -7.84 -19.99
CA GLY A 242 -4.73 -6.60 -19.24
C GLY A 242 -6.15 -6.21 -18.83
N GLU A 243 -7.11 -7.14 -18.88
CA GLU A 243 -8.44 -6.91 -18.32
C GLU A 243 -8.33 -6.70 -16.80
N LYS A 244 -9.10 -5.75 -16.29
CA LYS A 244 -9.13 -5.39 -14.87
C LYS A 244 -10.49 -5.73 -14.28
N HIS A 245 -10.50 -6.48 -13.18
CA HIS A 245 -11.71 -6.80 -12.44
C HIS A 245 -11.50 -6.52 -10.95
N PHE A 246 -12.34 -5.65 -10.38
CA PHE A 246 -12.31 -5.32 -8.95
C PHE A 246 -13.27 -6.25 -8.20
N ASN A 247 -12.72 -7.09 -7.33
CA ASN A 247 -13.49 -7.86 -6.36
C ASN A 247 -13.60 -7.05 -5.07
N VAL A 248 -14.79 -6.51 -4.81
CA VAL A 248 -15.07 -5.69 -3.62
C VAL A 248 -15.51 -6.61 -2.49
N PHE A 249 -15.02 -6.34 -1.28
CA PHE A 249 -15.35 -7.14 -0.08
C PHE A 249 -15.44 -6.25 1.17
N ASP A 250 -16.13 -6.76 2.17
CA ASP A 250 -16.26 -6.16 3.49
C ASP A 250 -15.28 -6.77 4.48
N ALA A 251 -15.18 -6.19 5.69
CA ALA A 251 -14.32 -6.71 6.75
C ALA A 251 -14.65 -8.17 7.10
N ALA A 252 -13.60 -8.95 7.39
CA ALA A 252 -13.78 -10.33 7.86
C ALA A 252 -14.76 -10.42 9.04
N PRO A 253 -15.61 -11.45 9.13
CA PRO A 253 -16.61 -11.59 10.20
C PRO A 253 -15.97 -11.52 11.59
N GLU A 254 -16.66 -10.86 12.55
CA GLU A 254 -16.14 -10.69 13.92
C GLU A 254 -15.88 -12.00 14.66
N ASN A 255 -16.68 -13.03 14.39
CA ASN A 255 -16.55 -14.37 14.99
C ASN A 255 -15.31 -15.14 14.52
N GLU A 256 -14.67 -14.71 13.45
CA GLU A 256 -13.39 -15.27 12.96
C GLU A 256 -12.17 -14.50 13.49
N ARG A 257 -12.41 -13.43 14.25
CA ARG A 257 -11.40 -12.56 14.85
C ARG A 257 -11.13 -12.98 16.29
N ASP A 258 -10.38 -14.04 16.53
CA ASP A 258 -9.91 -14.41 17.86
C ASP A 258 -8.97 -13.33 18.41
N GLY A 259 -9.54 -12.38 19.17
CA GLY A 259 -8.80 -11.33 19.88
C GLY A 259 -9.35 -11.16 21.30
N PRO A 260 -8.54 -10.77 22.29
CA PRO A 260 -9.01 -10.53 23.65
C PRO A 260 -10.11 -9.47 23.64
N GLN A 261 -11.25 -9.80 24.25
CA GLN A 261 -12.39 -8.91 24.45
C GLN A 261 -11.91 -7.54 24.95
N GLN A 262 -12.31 -6.50 24.24
CA GLN A 262 -11.99 -5.12 24.58
C GLN A 262 -12.41 -4.79 26.02
N GLN A 263 -11.46 -4.53 26.89
CA GLN A 263 -11.74 -3.70 28.06
C GLN A 263 -12.02 -2.29 27.54
N GLN A 264 -13.27 -1.88 27.64
CA GLN A 264 -13.70 -0.51 27.36
C GLN A 264 -12.83 0.45 28.17
N GLN A 265 -12.00 1.23 27.49
CA GLN A 265 -11.37 2.37 28.15
C GLN A 265 -12.43 3.41 28.48
N PRO A 266 -12.44 4.00 29.68
CA PRO A 266 -13.38 5.05 30.02
C PRO A 266 -13.17 6.25 29.13
N GLN A 267 -14.28 6.79 28.60
CA GLN A 267 -14.32 8.03 27.86
C GLN A 267 -13.72 9.15 28.69
N GLN A 268 -12.54 9.62 28.33
CA GLN A 268 -12.02 10.90 28.80
C GLN A 268 -12.53 12.01 27.89
N GLY A 269 -13.00 13.08 28.57
CA GLY A 269 -13.79 14.16 28.03
C GLY A 269 -13.26 14.85 26.77
N GLN A 270 -14.22 15.33 26.02
CA GLN A 270 -14.08 16.15 24.83
C GLN A 270 -13.29 17.43 25.10
N GLY A 271 -12.08 17.53 24.54
CA GLY A 271 -11.38 18.77 24.25
C GLY A 271 -11.59 19.14 22.78
N PRO A 272 -11.51 20.42 22.37
CA PRO A 272 -11.91 20.85 21.05
C PRO A 272 -11.04 20.28 19.93
N SER A 273 -11.70 19.82 18.87
CA SER A 273 -11.17 19.22 17.67
C SER A 273 -10.12 20.09 16.97
N SER A 274 -8.89 19.66 16.99
CA SER A 274 -7.94 20.00 15.94
C SER A 274 -8.19 19.03 14.78
N ILE A 275 -8.47 19.57 13.61
CA ILE A 275 -8.62 18.84 12.36
C ILE A 275 -7.30 18.11 12.09
N GLU A 276 -7.31 16.79 12.20
CA GLU A 276 -6.15 15.95 11.84
C GLU A 276 -6.03 15.90 10.32
N TYR A 277 -5.10 16.67 9.80
CA TYR A 277 -4.67 16.65 8.39
C TYR A 277 -3.70 15.51 8.12
N PHE A 278 -4.10 14.25 8.32
CA PHE A 278 -3.32 13.06 7.90
C PHE A 278 -4.27 11.87 7.70
N LEU A 279 -5.18 12.02 6.73
CA LEU A 279 -5.92 10.89 6.16
C LEU A 279 -5.41 10.62 4.76
#